data_8e7debb6a0aed31fb21da267db0ca33f
#
_entry.id   8e7debb6a0aed31fb21da267db0ca33f
#
_cell.length_a   1.000
_cell.length_b   1.000
_cell.length_c   1.000
_cell.angle_alpha   90.00
_cell.angle_beta   90.00
_cell.angle_gamma   90.00
#
_symmetry.space_group_name_H-M   'P 1'
#
loop_
_entity.id
_entity.type
_entity.pdbx_description
1 polymer ?
#
loop_
_entity_poly.entity_id
_entity_poly.type
_entity_poly.pdbx_seq_one_letter_code
_entity_poly.pdbx_strand_id
1 'polypeptide(L)'
;MGEVVNQRENVVVALKHSSPSRLPRGELFFTGKFLDIYFPDFQGNYVEQIASAAYLLSLSVVGVDLNEEWSRSLLREGNYGRLREYFTVGYINGPIMQAITQLGFCQTMICIKRDQQTLSNIVAGILKDVKEKCRLAKKNDLSAIVLADDIAGSHGLFFSPGDFTDIILPYYAQIAEIIKANDLYAFFHSDGDTRVIIESLIGAGYDCIHPVDTQAGLDLYELKKTFGNRVSFMGHIDIINWDDGQIAQKVKDAEDAFKEGGLILGSTCGFSMKTISDRLHALYPQWKGVKQRQ
;
A
#
# COMPACT_ATOMS: atom_id res chain seq x y z
N MET A 1 -32.55 9.69 4.76
CA MET A 1 -31.33 9.56 5.55
C MET A 1 -30.54 8.43 4.89
N GLY A 2 -29.48 8.74 4.13
CA GLY A 2 -28.65 7.70 3.51
C GLY A 2 -27.92 6.93 4.63
N GLU A 3 -27.88 5.61 4.53
CA GLU A 3 -27.08 4.78 5.43
C GLU A 3 -25.65 5.30 5.43
N VAL A 4 -25.11 5.54 6.61
CA VAL A 4 -23.68 5.86 6.77
C VAL A 4 -22.91 4.60 6.44
N VAL A 5 -22.35 4.54 5.24
CA VAL A 5 -21.56 3.40 4.79
C VAL A 5 -20.35 3.26 5.71
N ASN A 6 -20.23 2.13 6.40
CA ASN A 6 -19.04 1.79 7.16
C ASN A 6 -17.86 1.62 6.19
N GLN A 7 -16.90 2.55 6.25
CA GLN A 7 -15.77 2.59 5.34
C GLN A 7 -14.94 1.30 5.36
N ARG A 8 -14.68 0.74 6.54
CA ARG A 8 -13.92 -0.50 6.70
C ARG A 8 -14.64 -1.70 6.09
N GLU A 9 -15.93 -1.85 6.37
CA GLU A 9 -16.75 -2.94 5.82
C GLU A 9 -16.81 -2.88 4.31
N ASN A 10 -16.95 -1.69 3.75
CA ASN A 10 -16.98 -1.48 2.30
C ASN A 10 -15.66 -1.91 1.63
N VAL A 11 -14.51 -1.68 2.28
CA VAL A 11 -13.21 -2.17 1.79
C VAL A 11 -13.14 -3.70 1.86
N VAL A 12 -13.60 -4.31 2.95
CA VAL A 12 -13.65 -5.77 3.10
C VAL A 12 -14.52 -6.41 2.02
N VAL A 13 -15.68 -5.80 1.71
CA VAL A 13 -16.56 -6.24 0.61
C VAL A 13 -15.81 -6.20 -0.72
N ALA A 14 -15.09 -5.11 -0.99
CA ALA A 14 -14.29 -4.99 -2.23
C ALA A 14 -13.16 -6.02 -2.30
N LEU A 15 -12.42 -6.25 -1.20
CA LEU A 15 -11.35 -7.26 -1.13
C LEU A 15 -11.86 -8.69 -1.32
N LYS A 16 -13.12 -8.95 -0.97
CA LYS A 16 -13.80 -10.23 -1.18
C LYS A 16 -14.45 -10.35 -2.57
N HIS A 17 -14.16 -9.44 -3.48
CA HIS A 17 -14.74 -9.40 -4.82
C HIS A 17 -16.27 -9.49 -4.81
N SER A 18 -16.86 -8.76 -3.88
CA SER A 18 -18.31 -8.56 -3.78
C SER A 18 -18.60 -7.09 -4.07
N SER A 19 -19.82 -6.76 -4.49
CA SER A 19 -20.18 -5.41 -4.90
C SER A 19 -20.15 -4.43 -3.72
N PRO A 20 -19.11 -3.59 -3.59
CA PRO A 20 -19.09 -2.55 -2.57
C PRO A 20 -20.14 -1.48 -2.90
N SER A 21 -20.66 -0.79 -1.91
CA SER A 21 -21.63 0.30 -2.10
C SER A 21 -21.06 1.46 -2.96
N ARG A 22 -19.74 1.62 -2.90
CA ARG A 22 -18.93 2.47 -3.78
C ARG A 22 -17.52 1.90 -3.88
N LEU A 23 -16.82 2.15 -4.99
CA LEU A 23 -15.43 1.74 -5.12
C LEU A 23 -14.59 2.40 -4.01
N PRO A 24 -13.92 1.61 -3.13
CA PRO A 24 -13.08 2.18 -2.07
C PRO A 24 -11.94 3.00 -2.66
N ARG A 25 -11.60 4.11 -1.98
CA ARG A 25 -10.44 4.94 -2.31
C ARG A 25 -9.44 4.89 -1.18
N GLY A 26 -8.15 4.89 -1.51
CA GLY A 26 -7.13 4.77 -0.49
C GLY A 26 -5.74 5.20 -0.91
N GLU A 27 -4.96 5.62 0.10
CA GLU A 27 -3.56 5.98 -0.05
C GLU A 27 -2.73 5.33 1.05
N LEU A 28 -1.60 4.72 0.67
CA LEU A 28 -0.71 4.06 1.62
C LEU A 28 0.39 5.00 2.13
N PHE A 29 0.86 5.93 1.31
CA PHE A 29 2.04 6.72 1.62
C PHE A 29 1.73 8.22 1.67
N PHE A 30 1.92 8.80 2.86
CA PHE A 30 1.83 10.24 3.09
C PHE A 30 3.19 10.72 3.59
N THR A 31 3.86 11.61 2.83
CA THR A 31 5.09 12.21 3.34
C THR A 31 4.78 13.23 4.44
N GLY A 32 5.61 13.27 5.48
CA GLY A 32 5.48 14.27 6.55
C GLY A 32 5.41 15.70 5.99
N LYS A 33 6.20 15.98 4.96
CA LYS A 33 6.20 17.29 4.31
C LYS A 33 4.88 17.63 3.61
N PHE A 34 4.20 16.66 2.98
CA PHE A 34 2.85 16.85 2.45
C PHE A 34 1.88 17.17 3.60
N LEU A 35 1.92 16.36 4.66
CA LEU A 35 1.05 16.54 5.81
C LEU A 35 1.25 17.90 6.49
N ASP A 36 2.47 18.35 6.68
CA ASP A 36 2.79 19.64 7.30
C ASP A 36 2.33 20.84 6.46
N ILE A 37 2.40 20.73 5.14
CA ILE A 37 1.94 21.80 4.22
C ILE A 37 0.42 21.89 4.20
N TYR A 38 -0.27 20.76 4.10
CA TYR A 38 -1.73 20.75 3.91
C TYR A 38 -2.53 20.65 5.20
N PHE A 39 -1.90 20.22 6.30
CA PHE A 39 -2.53 20.04 7.62
C PHE A 39 -1.70 20.68 8.75
N PRO A 40 -1.34 21.98 8.63
CA PRO A 40 -0.44 22.65 9.58
C PRO A 40 -1.04 22.77 10.98
N ASP A 41 -2.37 22.80 11.12
CA ASP A 41 -3.05 22.91 12.42
C ASP A 41 -2.77 21.69 13.34
N PHE A 42 -2.30 20.57 12.75
CA PHE A 42 -1.96 19.32 13.46
C PHE A 42 -0.47 19.01 13.40
N GLN A 43 0.37 20.00 13.10
CA GLN A 43 1.81 19.78 12.96
C GLN A 43 2.39 19.06 14.18
N GLY A 44 3.19 17.99 13.90
CA GLY A 44 3.75 17.12 14.93
C GLY A 44 2.82 16.01 15.43
N ASN A 45 1.55 16.00 15.03
CA ASN A 45 0.61 14.90 15.31
C ASN A 45 0.21 14.20 14.00
N TYR A 46 1.07 13.32 13.51
CA TYR A 46 0.86 12.63 12.23
C TYR A 46 -0.43 11.80 12.17
N VAL A 47 -0.89 11.27 13.29
CA VAL A 47 -2.16 10.51 13.34
C VAL A 47 -3.34 11.42 12.98
N GLU A 48 -3.41 12.61 13.58
CA GLU A 48 -4.46 13.57 13.28
C GLU A 48 -4.31 14.21 11.90
N GLN A 49 -3.08 14.40 11.42
CA GLN A 49 -2.83 14.85 10.05
C GLN A 49 -3.33 13.83 9.02
N ILE A 50 -2.99 12.55 9.18
CA ILE A 50 -3.44 11.47 8.29
C ILE A 50 -4.99 11.33 8.37
N ALA A 51 -5.57 11.36 9.57
CA ALA A 51 -7.02 11.27 9.74
C ALA A 51 -7.75 12.45 9.09
N SER A 52 -7.18 13.66 9.18
CA SER A 52 -7.72 14.85 8.52
C SER A 52 -7.59 14.77 7.00
N ALA A 53 -6.47 14.28 6.49
CA ALA A 53 -6.28 14.01 5.07
C ALA A 53 -7.31 12.98 4.58
N ALA A 54 -7.46 11.87 5.29
CA ALA A 54 -8.42 10.83 4.96
C ALA A 54 -9.86 11.35 4.90
N TYR A 55 -10.25 12.17 5.87
CA TYR A 55 -11.57 12.78 5.90
C TYR A 55 -11.80 13.71 4.70
N LEU A 56 -10.88 14.65 4.45
CA LEU A 56 -11.01 15.63 3.36
C LEU A 56 -10.94 15.00 1.97
N LEU A 57 -10.19 13.92 1.82
CA LEU A 57 -10.09 13.17 0.56
C LEU A 57 -11.14 12.06 0.44
N SER A 58 -11.96 11.85 1.50
CA SER A 58 -12.95 10.76 1.58
C SER A 58 -12.33 9.39 1.31
N LEU A 59 -11.16 9.15 1.88
CA LEU A 59 -10.51 7.86 1.80
C LEU A 59 -11.25 6.82 2.64
N SER A 60 -11.19 5.58 2.20
CA SER A 60 -11.59 4.40 2.97
C SER A 60 -10.38 3.65 3.53
N VAL A 61 -9.24 3.76 2.85
CA VAL A 61 -7.97 3.11 3.21
C VAL A 61 -6.90 4.14 3.47
N VAL A 62 -6.14 3.97 4.53
CA VAL A 62 -4.99 4.82 4.89
C VAL A 62 -3.80 3.99 5.34
N GLY A 63 -2.61 4.39 4.91
CA GLY A 63 -1.36 3.77 5.34
C GLY A 63 -0.75 4.44 6.55
N VAL A 64 -0.03 3.65 7.36
CA VAL A 64 0.74 4.11 8.51
C VAL A 64 2.08 3.40 8.57
N ASP A 65 3.16 4.16 8.71
CA ASP A 65 4.51 3.62 8.76
C ASP A 65 4.81 2.93 10.09
N LEU A 66 4.94 1.60 10.07
CA LEU A 66 5.33 0.82 11.25
C LEU A 66 6.86 0.65 11.38
N ASN A 67 7.65 1.22 10.47
CA ASN A 67 9.11 1.23 10.61
C ASN A 67 9.57 2.35 11.54
N GLU A 68 8.79 3.42 11.64
CA GLU A 68 9.08 4.57 12.47
C GLU A 68 8.74 4.32 13.94
N GLU A 69 9.65 4.69 14.86
CA GLU A 69 9.45 4.47 16.30
C GLU A 69 8.29 5.28 16.88
N TRP A 70 8.06 6.50 16.38
CA TRP A 70 6.92 7.32 16.82
C TRP A 70 5.58 6.61 16.56
N SER A 71 5.42 5.96 15.42
CA SER A 71 4.21 5.23 15.05
C SER A 71 4.01 4.01 15.96
N ARG A 72 5.09 3.24 16.20
CA ARG A 72 5.04 2.10 17.12
C ARG A 72 4.74 2.52 18.56
N SER A 73 5.27 3.66 19.01
CA SER A 73 4.96 4.22 20.34
C SER A 73 3.48 4.51 20.48
N LEU A 74 2.87 5.19 19.51
CA LEU A 74 1.42 5.45 19.49
C LEU A 74 0.60 4.17 19.55
N LEU A 75 1.02 3.12 18.84
CA LEU A 75 0.36 1.82 18.90
C LEU A 75 0.51 1.15 20.27
N ARG A 76 1.68 1.23 20.92
CA ARG A 76 1.88 0.68 22.27
C ARG A 76 0.98 1.36 23.29
N GLU A 77 0.79 2.66 23.17
CA GLU A 77 -0.04 3.50 24.04
C GLU A 77 -1.55 3.39 23.73
N GLY A 78 -1.92 2.78 22.61
CA GLY A 78 -3.33 2.69 22.17
C GLY A 78 -3.89 4.00 21.60
N ASN A 79 -3.05 4.97 21.30
CA ASN A 79 -3.41 6.34 20.87
C ASN A 79 -3.52 6.45 19.35
N TYR A 80 -4.28 5.57 18.72
CA TYR A 80 -4.44 5.57 17.27
C TYR A 80 -5.59 6.47 16.77
N GLY A 81 -6.25 7.18 17.67
CA GLY A 81 -7.22 8.23 17.39
C GLY A 81 -8.31 7.83 16.40
N ARG A 82 -8.66 8.76 15.52
CA ARG A 82 -9.67 8.60 14.47
C ARG A 82 -9.27 7.64 13.34
N LEU A 83 -8.01 7.19 13.26
CA LEU A 83 -7.60 6.23 12.21
C LEU A 83 -8.31 4.88 12.32
N ARG A 84 -8.88 4.55 13.50
CA ARG A 84 -9.71 3.35 13.68
C ARG A 84 -11.00 3.35 12.85
N GLU A 85 -11.45 4.50 12.39
CA GLU A 85 -12.63 4.63 11.53
C GLU A 85 -12.38 4.17 10.10
N TYR A 86 -11.09 4.08 9.70
CA TYR A 86 -10.64 3.70 8.37
C TYR A 86 -10.14 2.26 8.32
N PHE A 87 -10.07 1.69 7.12
CA PHE A 87 -9.31 0.47 6.87
C PHE A 87 -7.83 0.85 6.90
N THR A 88 -7.21 0.71 8.07
CA THR A 88 -5.83 1.14 8.28
C THR A 88 -4.84 0.04 7.93
N VAL A 89 -3.86 0.37 7.10
CA VAL A 89 -2.81 -0.53 6.61
C VAL A 89 -1.48 -0.11 7.21
N GLY A 90 -0.89 -0.97 8.05
CA GLY A 90 0.46 -0.77 8.53
C GLY A 90 1.47 -1.16 7.45
N TYR A 91 2.41 -0.30 7.06
CA TYR A 91 3.45 -0.73 6.14
C TYR A 91 4.77 -1.03 6.84
N ILE A 92 5.43 -2.08 6.36
CA ILE A 92 6.70 -2.58 6.86
C ILE A 92 7.66 -2.77 5.69
N ASN A 93 8.94 -2.46 5.90
CA ASN A 93 9.97 -2.69 4.89
C ASN A 93 10.22 -4.18 4.70
N GLY A 94 10.30 -4.58 3.43
CA GLY A 94 10.60 -5.96 3.07
C GLY A 94 12.08 -6.34 3.16
N PRO A 95 12.38 -7.64 3.01
CA PRO A 95 13.73 -8.17 3.20
C PRO A 95 14.75 -7.64 2.20
N ILE A 96 14.36 -7.39 0.96
CA ILE A 96 15.29 -6.90 -0.07
C ILE A 96 15.63 -5.43 0.18
N MET A 97 14.64 -4.59 0.46
CA MET A 97 14.87 -3.19 0.82
C MET A 97 15.72 -3.05 2.09
N GLN A 98 15.50 -3.92 3.09
CA GLN A 98 16.33 -3.93 4.27
C GLN A 98 17.76 -4.40 3.99
N ALA A 99 17.94 -5.42 3.15
CA ALA A 99 19.26 -5.84 2.70
C ALA A 99 19.97 -4.72 1.92
N ILE A 100 19.26 -4.03 1.01
CA ILE A 100 19.79 -2.88 0.28
C ILE A 100 20.22 -1.76 1.24
N THR A 101 19.44 -1.49 2.27
CA THR A 101 19.77 -0.47 3.28
C THR A 101 21.05 -0.83 4.06
N GLN A 102 21.25 -2.11 4.36
CA GLN A 102 22.41 -2.57 5.15
C GLN A 102 23.68 -2.79 4.33
N LEU A 103 23.54 -3.32 3.11
CA LEU A 103 24.66 -3.79 2.28
C LEU A 103 24.89 -2.93 1.04
N GLY A 104 23.92 -2.11 0.64
CA GLY A 104 23.85 -1.45 -0.66
C GLY A 104 23.30 -2.38 -1.77
N PHE A 105 22.79 -1.77 -2.84
CA PHE A 105 22.11 -2.48 -3.93
C PHE A 105 22.96 -3.60 -4.55
N CYS A 106 24.19 -3.27 -5.01
CA CYS A 106 25.05 -4.24 -5.68
C CYS A 106 25.39 -5.45 -4.80
N GLN A 107 25.72 -5.22 -3.54
CA GLN A 107 26.04 -6.32 -2.62
C GLN A 107 24.83 -7.19 -2.32
N THR A 108 23.64 -6.61 -2.19
CA THR A 108 22.41 -7.36 -2.03
C THR A 108 22.15 -8.29 -3.20
N MET A 109 22.29 -7.78 -4.46
CA MET A 109 22.14 -8.62 -5.66
C MET A 109 23.16 -9.76 -5.71
N ILE A 110 24.40 -9.53 -5.25
CA ILE A 110 25.41 -10.58 -5.11
C ILE A 110 25.00 -11.61 -4.06
N CYS A 111 24.50 -11.17 -2.91
CA CYS A 111 24.08 -12.08 -1.82
C CYS A 111 22.94 -13.00 -2.27
N ILE A 112 21.97 -12.51 -3.01
CA ILE A 112 20.87 -13.33 -3.56
C ILE A 112 21.45 -14.53 -4.34
N LYS A 113 22.50 -14.33 -5.11
CA LYS A 113 23.09 -15.39 -5.97
C LYS A 113 24.15 -16.24 -5.27
N ARG A 114 24.97 -15.66 -4.40
CA ARG A 114 26.24 -16.26 -3.99
C ARG A 114 26.42 -16.37 -2.47
N ASP A 115 25.61 -15.68 -1.67
CA ASP A 115 25.75 -15.67 -0.22
C ASP A 115 24.35 -15.60 0.45
N GLN A 116 23.58 -16.64 0.22
CA GLN A 116 22.24 -16.77 0.79
C GLN A 116 22.24 -16.81 2.32
N GLN A 117 23.37 -17.18 2.96
CA GLN A 117 23.49 -17.17 4.40
C GLN A 117 23.42 -15.75 4.98
N THR A 118 24.10 -14.79 4.35
CA THR A 118 24.01 -13.37 4.75
C THR A 118 22.59 -12.85 4.58
N LEU A 119 21.92 -13.16 3.47
CA LEU A 119 20.53 -12.79 3.25
C LEU A 119 19.60 -13.42 4.31
N SER A 120 19.76 -14.70 4.60
CA SER A 120 18.99 -15.43 5.61
C SER A 120 19.15 -14.82 7.02
N ASN A 121 20.33 -14.39 7.38
CA ASN A 121 20.59 -13.74 8.67
C ASN A 121 19.84 -12.40 8.79
N ILE A 122 19.82 -11.60 7.71
CA ILE A 122 19.05 -10.35 7.65
C ILE A 122 17.56 -10.65 7.81
N VAL A 123 17.04 -11.61 7.04
CA VAL A 123 15.63 -12.00 7.06
C VAL A 123 15.20 -12.52 8.43
N ALA A 124 16.03 -13.27 9.13
CA ALA A 124 15.71 -13.77 10.48
C ALA A 124 15.41 -12.63 11.47
N GLY A 125 16.17 -11.53 11.39
CA GLY A 125 15.90 -10.31 12.15
C GLY A 125 14.57 -9.67 11.78
N ILE A 126 14.30 -9.60 10.48
CA ILE A 126 13.05 -9.02 9.94
C ILE A 126 11.82 -9.81 10.38
N LEU A 127 11.85 -11.13 10.31
CA LEU A 127 10.73 -11.98 10.73
C LEU A 127 10.36 -11.78 12.19
N LYS A 128 11.35 -11.52 13.06
CA LYS A 128 11.11 -11.18 14.48
C LYS A 128 10.38 -9.84 14.61
N ASP A 129 10.84 -8.81 13.88
CA ASP A 129 10.25 -7.48 13.87
C ASP A 129 8.84 -7.51 13.29
N VAL A 130 8.61 -8.24 12.19
CA VAL A 130 7.29 -8.44 11.58
C VAL A 130 6.29 -9.03 12.58
N LYS A 131 6.69 -10.05 13.34
CA LYS A 131 5.83 -10.65 14.38
C LYS A 131 5.40 -9.64 15.43
N GLU A 132 6.32 -8.77 15.88
CA GLU A 132 6.00 -7.72 16.85
C GLU A 132 5.03 -6.70 16.24
N LYS A 133 5.32 -6.22 15.02
CA LYS A 133 4.49 -5.25 14.30
C LYS A 133 3.08 -5.77 14.04
N CYS A 134 2.94 -7.03 13.62
CA CYS A 134 1.63 -7.65 13.42
C CYS A 134 0.83 -7.76 14.73
N ARG A 135 1.47 -8.11 15.86
CA ARG A 135 0.80 -8.12 17.17
C ARG A 135 0.32 -6.72 17.58
N LEU A 136 1.16 -5.70 17.38
CA LEU A 136 0.79 -4.32 17.66
C LEU A 136 -0.36 -3.85 16.76
N ALA A 137 -0.31 -4.17 15.47
CA ALA A 137 -1.35 -3.87 14.50
C ALA A 137 -2.69 -4.51 14.94
N LYS A 138 -2.68 -5.80 15.24
CA LYS A 138 -3.88 -6.52 15.72
C LYS A 138 -4.43 -5.92 17.00
N LYS A 139 -3.59 -5.65 18.00
CA LYS A 139 -3.99 -5.04 19.28
C LYS A 139 -4.68 -3.69 19.09
N ASN A 140 -4.30 -2.94 18.06
CA ASN A 140 -4.84 -1.61 17.77
C ASN A 140 -5.89 -1.59 16.67
N ASP A 141 -6.37 -2.78 16.27
CA ASP A 141 -7.45 -2.93 15.31
C ASP A 141 -7.12 -2.40 13.91
N LEU A 142 -5.84 -2.47 13.51
CA LEU A 142 -5.47 -2.29 12.11
C LEU A 142 -6.09 -3.41 11.27
N SER A 143 -6.31 -3.12 10.00
CA SER A 143 -7.00 -4.05 9.09
C SER A 143 -6.05 -4.91 8.26
N ALA A 144 -4.87 -4.36 7.93
CA ALA A 144 -3.91 -5.01 7.05
C ALA A 144 -2.47 -4.63 7.38
N ILE A 145 -1.54 -5.43 6.87
CA ILE A 145 -0.12 -5.08 6.74
C ILE A 145 0.26 -5.13 5.27
N VAL A 146 0.97 -4.12 4.79
CA VAL A 146 1.64 -4.15 3.49
C VAL A 146 3.13 -4.40 3.68
N LEU A 147 3.64 -5.43 3.00
CA LEU A 147 5.05 -5.65 2.82
C LEU A 147 5.52 -4.75 1.68
N ALA A 148 6.28 -3.69 2.01
CA ALA A 148 6.84 -2.75 1.04
C ALA A 148 8.28 -3.17 0.72
N ASP A 149 8.48 -3.69 -0.49
CA ASP A 149 9.78 -4.21 -0.92
C ASP A 149 9.97 -3.94 -2.42
N ASP A 150 10.62 -2.82 -2.77
CA ASP A 150 10.84 -2.44 -4.16
C ASP A 150 11.88 -3.34 -4.80
N ILE A 151 11.40 -4.31 -5.58
CA ILE A 151 12.19 -5.39 -6.18
C ILE A 151 12.19 -5.35 -7.70
N ALA A 152 11.52 -4.35 -8.28
CA ALA A 152 11.38 -4.20 -9.72
C ALA A 152 11.66 -2.76 -10.17
N GLY A 153 11.97 -2.62 -11.43
CA GLY A 153 12.01 -1.35 -12.15
C GLY A 153 11.03 -1.39 -13.33
N SER A 154 11.11 -0.40 -14.21
CA SER A 154 10.23 -0.29 -15.40
C SER A 154 10.36 -1.45 -16.40
N HIS A 155 11.39 -2.26 -16.31
CA HIS A 155 11.68 -3.38 -17.23
C HIS A 155 11.62 -4.76 -16.57
N GLY A 156 11.09 -4.86 -15.34
CA GLY A 156 10.94 -6.10 -14.58
C GLY A 156 11.77 -6.14 -13.30
N LEU A 157 11.93 -7.33 -12.74
CA LEU A 157 12.62 -7.57 -11.48
C LEU A 157 14.11 -7.22 -11.55
N PHE A 158 14.72 -6.83 -10.44
CA PHE A 158 16.17 -6.62 -10.32
C PHE A 158 16.98 -7.92 -10.35
N PHE A 159 16.33 -9.06 -10.27
CA PHE A 159 16.89 -10.41 -10.33
C PHE A 159 16.00 -11.32 -11.17
N SER A 160 16.45 -12.53 -11.49
CA SER A 160 15.68 -13.42 -12.34
C SER A 160 14.38 -13.90 -11.65
N PRO A 161 13.30 -14.20 -12.41
CA PRO A 161 12.12 -14.82 -11.85
C PRO A 161 12.39 -16.14 -11.10
N GLY A 162 13.41 -16.91 -11.52
CA GLY A 162 13.86 -18.11 -10.83
C GLY A 162 14.44 -17.78 -9.44
N ASP A 163 15.28 -16.74 -9.34
CA ASP A 163 15.80 -16.31 -8.03
C ASP A 163 14.70 -15.81 -7.11
N PHE A 164 13.70 -15.14 -7.68
CA PHE A 164 12.50 -14.78 -6.91
C PHE A 164 11.85 -16.03 -6.32
N THR A 165 11.52 -17.00 -7.18
CA THR A 165 10.78 -18.20 -6.76
C THR A 165 11.56 -19.04 -5.75
N ASP A 166 12.86 -19.25 -6.01
CA ASP A 166 13.67 -20.20 -5.24
C ASP A 166 14.21 -19.60 -3.94
N ILE A 167 14.44 -18.28 -3.91
CA ILE A 167 15.18 -17.64 -2.81
C ILE A 167 14.31 -16.62 -2.06
N ILE A 168 13.57 -15.76 -2.75
CA ILE A 168 12.86 -14.62 -2.14
C ILE A 168 11.45 -15.01 -1.71
N LEU A 169 10.70 -15.69 -2.58
CA LEU A 169 9.32 -16.08 -2.33
C LEU A 169 9.13 -16.87 -1.02
N PRO A 170 10.01 -17.78 -0.60
CA PRO A 170 9.87 -18.47 0.68
C PRO A 170 9.84 -17.52 1.88
N TYR A 171 10.57 -16.41 1.83
CA TYR A 171 10.53 -15.38 2.88
C TYR A 171 9.22 -14.58 2.84
N TYR A 172 8.75 -14.23 1.65
CA TYR A 172 7.48 -13.54 1.47
C TYR A 172 6.30 -14.38 1.94
N ALA A 173 6.33 -15.70 1.66
CA ALA A 173 5.32 -16.63 2.14
C ALA A 173 5.29 -16.70 3.68
N GLN A 174 6.45 -16.76 4.34
CA GLN A 174 6.52 -16.73 5.80
C GLN A 174 5.99 -15.42 6.38
N ILE A 175 6.26 -14.27 5.72
CA ILE A 175 5.74 -12.98 6.16
C ILE A 175 4.23 -12.93 6.01
N ALA A 176 3.69 -13.38 4.87
CA ALA A 176 2.25 -13.46 4.64
C ALA A 176 1.56 -14.36 5.68
N GLU A 177 2.15 -15.53 6.00
CA GLU A 177 1.66 -16.43 7.05
C GLU A 177 1.60 -15.73 8.41
N ILE A 178 2.63 -14.99 8.80
CA ILE A 178 2.66 -14.23 10.06
C ILE A 178 1.54 -13.18 10.08
N ILE A 179 1.33 -12.45 8.98
CA ILE A 179 0.28 -11.45 8.85
C ILE A 179 -1.09 -12.11 9.02
N LYS A 180 -1.36 -13.17 8.25
CA LYS A 180 -2.63 -13.91 8.28
C LYS A 180 -2.91 -14.56 9.64
N ALA A 181 -1.88 -15.06 10.33
CA ALA A 181 -2.01 -15.64 11.69
C ALA A 181 -2.43 -14.60 12.76
N ASN A 182 -2.36 -13.31 12.44
CA ASN A 182 -2.88 -12.22 13.26
C ASN A 182 -4.25 -11.69 12.78
N ASP A 183 -4.96 -12.41 11.92
CA ASP A 183 -6.24 -12.02 11.29
C ASP A 183 -6.17 -10.67 10.54
N LEU A 184 -5.02 -10.38 9.92
CA LEU A 184 -4.79 -9.20 9.12
C LEU A 184 -4.77 -9.57 7.63
N TYR A 185 -5.23 -8.65 6.77
CA TYR A 185 -5.03 -8.79 5.34
C TYR A 185 -3.55 -8.57 4.99
N ALA A 186 -3.02 -9.38 4.08
CA ALA A 186 -1.64 -9.28 3.59
C ALA A 186 -1.61 -8.53 2.26
N PHE A 187 -1.01 -7.35 2.24
CA PHE A 187 -0.79 -6.57 1.03
C PHE A 187 0.68 -6.62 0.64
N PHE A 188 0.95 -6.54 -0.65
CA PHE A 188 2.32 -6.44 -1.19
C PHE A 188 2.48 -5.13 -1.96
N HIS A 189 3.59 -4.46 -1.75
CA HIS A 189 3.98 -3.27 -2.51
C HIS A 189 5.37 -3.42 -3.10
N SER A 190 5.48 -3.11 -4.38
CA SER A 190 6.72 -2.83 -5.09
C SER A 190 6.39 -1.93 -6.27
N ASP A 191 7.09 -0.83 -6.42
CA ASP A 191 7.10 -0.11 -7.67
C ASP A 191 7.68 -0.98 -8.80
N GLY A 192 7.39 -0.63 -10.05
CA GLY A 192 7.91 -1.29 -11.22
C GLY A 192 7.05 -2.43 -11.77
N ASP A 193 7.60 -3.15 -12.76
CA ASP A 193 6.89 -4.26 -13.43
C ASP A 193 7.00 -5.56 -12.63
N THR A 194 5.99 -5.81 -11.83
CA THR A 194 5.86 -7.01 -10.99
C THR A 194 4.99 -8.11 -11.61
N ARG A 195 4.54 -8.00 -12.88
CA ARG A 195 3.60 -8.94 -13.51
C ARG A 195 3.99 -10.41 -13.35
N VAL A 196 5.27 -10.70 -13.53
CA VAL A 196 5.79 -12.09 -13.53
C VAL A 196 5.73 -12.79 -12.19
N ILE A 197 5.50 -12.06 -11.08
CA ILE A 197 5.46 -12.63 -9.73
C ILE A 197 4.07 -12.60 -9.09
N ILE A 198 3.08 -11.95 -9.70
CA ILE A 198 1.74 -11.81 -9.10
C ILE A 198 1.14 -13.18 -8.79
N GLU A 199 1.24 -14.15 -9.69
CA GLU A 199 0.74 -15.52 -9.45
C GLU A 199 1.39 -16.17 -8.22
N SER A 200 2.70 -15.97 -8.05
CA SER A 200 3.45 -16.49 -6.91
C SER A 200 3.05 -15.79 -5.60
N LEU A 201 2.79 -14.48 -5.64
CA LEU A 201 2.31 -13.72 -4.48
C LEU A 201 0.91 -14.16 -4.06
N ILE A 202 0.01 -14.44 -5.02
CA ILE A 202 -1.30 -15.05 -4.76
C ILE A 202 -1.13 -16.39 -4.04
N GLY A 203 -0.25 -17.26 -4.56
CA GLY A 203 0.06 -18.55 -3.95
C GLY A 203 0.67 -18.44 -2.55
N ALA A 204 1.40 -17.37 -2.26
CA ALA A 204 1.95 -17.07 -0.95
C ALA A 204 0.93 -16.49 0.05
N GLY A 205 -0.30 -16.14 -0.40
CA GLY A 205 -1.38 -15.69 0.48
C GLY A 205 -1.58 -14.17 0.56
N TYR A 206 -1.02 -13.39 -0.37
CA TYR A 206 -1.28 -11.96 -0.45
C TYR A 206 -2.68 -11.68 -1.00
N ASP A 207 -3.41 -10.77 -0.35
CA ASP A 207 -4.79 -10.41 -0.67
C ASP A 207 -4.88 -9.23 -1.65
N CYS A 208 -3.85 -8.36 -1.67
CA CYS A 208 -3.85 -7.15 -2.50
C CYS A 208 -2.44 -6.79 -2.96
N ILE A 209 -2.34 -6.36 -4.22
CA ILE A 209 -1.09 -5.91 -4.85
C ILE A 209 -1.15 -4.38 -5.09
N HIS A 210 -0.12 -3.68 -4.69
CA HIS A 210 0.08 -2.23 -4.83
C HIS A 210 1.50 -1.92 -5.36
N PRO A 211 1.67 -0.89 -6.19
CA PRO A 211 0.64 -0.26 -6.99
C PRO A 211 0.39 -1.02 -8.29
N VAL A 212 -0.71 -0.70 -8.98
CA VAL A 212 -0.75 -0.94 -10.42
C VAL A 212 0.05 0.17 -11.08
N ASP A 213 1.37 -0.06 -11.23
CA ASP A 213 2.31 0.94 -11.74
C ASP A 213 2.19 1.10 -13.25
N THR A 214 1.42 2.10 -13.65
CA THR A 214 1.18 2.41 -15.07
C THR A 214 2.42 2.93 -15.80
N GLN A 215 3.40 3.51 -15.08
CA GLN A 215 4.67 3.96 -15.66
C GLN A 215 5.57 2.78 -16.00
N ALA A 216 5.45 1.67 -15.28
CA ALA A 216 6.10 0.41 -15.60
C ALA A 216 5.30 -0.44 -16.62
N GLY A 217 4.22 0.10 -17.19
CA GLY A 217 3.41 -0.56 -18.19
C GLY A 217 2.44 -1.61 -17.64
N LEU A 218 2.10 -1.56 -16.36
CA LEU A 218 1.03 -2.38 -15.81
C LEU A 218 -0.33 -1.85 -16.27
N ASP A 219 -1.14 -2.72 -16.84
CA ASP A 219 -2.53 -2.42 -17.23
C ASP A 219 -3.50 -3.08 -16.26
N LEU A 220 -4.30 -2.26 -15.57
CA LEU A 220 -5.27 -2.70 -14.57
C LEU A 220 -6.29 -3.69 -15.13
N TYR A 221 -6.74 -3.49 -16.37
CA TYR A 221 -7.78 -4.31 -16.99
C TYR A 221 -7.25 -5.68 -17.44
N GLU A 222 -6.02 -5.71 -17.96
CA GLU A 222 -5.32 -6.97 -18.27
C GLU A 222 -5.00 -7.75 -16.99
N LEU A 223 -4.61 -7.09 -15.91
CA LEU A 223 -4.41 -7.72 -14.61
C LEU A 223 -5.72 -8.32 -14.08
N LYS A 224 -6.84 -7.57 -14.15
CA LYS A 224 -8.17 -8.11 -13.80
C LYS A 224 -8.54 -9.32 -14.64
N LYS A 225 -8.34 -9.26 -15.94
CA LYS A 225 -8.63 -10.37 -16.86
C LYS A 225 -7.77 -11.62 -16.53
N THR A 226 -6.50 -11.44 -16.21
CA THR A 226 -5.56 -12.52 -15.94
C THR A 226 -5.77 -13.17 -14.58
N PHE A 227 -5.94 -12.36 -13.54
CA PHE A 227 -5.97 -12.84 -12.15
C PHE A 227 -7.39 -12.94 -11.58
N GLY A 228 -8.36 -12.30 -12.21
CA GLY A 228 -9.78 -12.39 -11.86
C GLY A 228 -10.05 -12.00 -10.41
N ASN A 229 -10.76 -12.88 -9.69
CA ASN A 229 -11.16 -12.66 -8.30
C ASN A 229 -10.20 -13.32 -7.29
N ARG A 230 -8.96 -13.61 -7.68
CA ARG A 230 -7.98 -14.30 -6.82
C ARG A 230 -7.14 -13.34 -5.99
N VAL A 231 -7.05 -12.09 -6.40
CA VAL A 231 -6.31 -11.03 -5.72
C VAL A 231 -6.94 -9.68 -6.04
N SER A 232 -6.91 -8.77 -5.08
CA SER A 232 -7.31 -7.38 -5.31
C SER A 232 -6.10 -6.52 -5.72
N PHE A 233 -6.39 -5.39 -6.35
CA PHE A 233 -5.38 -4.41 -6.74
C PHE A 233 -5.61 -3.08 -6.01
N MET A 234 -4.54 -2.30 -5.87
CA MET A 234 -4.62 -0.94 -5.31
C MET A 234 -3.76 0.03 -6.12
N GLY A 235 -4.15 1.32 -6.17
CA GLY A 235 -3.46 2.36 -6.91
C GLY A 235 -4.08 2.63 -8.28
N HIS A 236 -3.28 2.61 -9.35
CA HIS A 236 -3.63 2.80 -10.76
C HIS A 236 -3.57 4.25 -11.28
N ILE A 237 -3.89 5.25 -10.49
CA ILE A 237 -3.98 6.62 -11.01
C ILE A 237 -2.62 7.32 -10.95
N ASP A 238 -2.07 7.65 -12.10
CA ASP A 238 -0.84 8.43 -12.21
C ASP A 238 -1.16 9.93 -12.10
N ILE A 239 -1.19 10.43 -10.88
CA ILE A 239 -1.47 11.85 -10.60
C ILE A 239 -0.31 12.77 -10.95
N ILE A 240 0.86 12.25 -11.33
CA ILE A 240 2.02 13.04 -11.69
C ILE A 240 2.02 13.35 -13.18
N ASN A 241 1.78 12.35 -14.03
CA ASN A 241 1.94 12.47 -15.46
C ASN A 241 0.62 12.67 -16.22
N TRP A 242 -0.53 12.21 -15.68
CA TRP A 242 -1.82 12.41 -16.34
C TRP A 242 -2.41 13.79 -16.04
N ASP A 243 -3.07 14.37 -17.02
CA ASP A 243 -3.85 15.58 -16.83
C ASP A 243 -5.21 15.27 -16.16
N ASP A 244 -5.91 16.30 -15.73
CA ASP A 244 -7.19 16.18 -15.01
C ASP A 244 -8.25 15.41 -15.80
N GLY A 245 -8.31 15.61 -17.12
CA GLY A 245 -9.24 14.91 -18.01
C GLY A 245 -8.93 13.42 -18.10
N GLN A 246 -7.64 13.07 -18.21
CA GLN A 246 -7.18 11.69 -18.19
C GLN A 246 -7.48 11.03 -16.84
N ILE A 247 -7.19 11.70 -15.73
CA ILE A 247 -7.48 11.18 -14.37
C ILE A 247 -8.98 10.93 -14.23
N ALA A 248 -9.83 11.91 -14.56
CA ALA A 248 -11.29 11.78 -14.44
C ALA A 248 -11.84 10.61 -15.28
N GLN A 249 -11.33 10.43 -16.51
CA GLN A 249 -11.74 9.32 -17.37
C GLN A 249 -11.30 7.97 -16.78
N LYS A 250 -10.04 7.85 -16.30
CA LYS A 250 -9.52 6.63 -15.72
C LYS A 250 -10.23 6.25 -14.41
N VAL A 251 -10.60 7.23 -13.60
CA VAL A 251 -11.44 7.01 -12.40
C VAL A 251 -12.77 6.40 -12.81
N LYS A 252 -13.45 6.98 -13.79
CA LYS A 252 -14.75 6.48 -14.28
C LYS A 252 -14.62 5.06 -14.85
N ASP A 253 -13.62 4.81 -15.70
CA ASP A 253 -13.39 3.50 -16.29
C ASP A 253 -13.15 2.43 -15.21
N ALA A 254 -12.38 2.78 -14.16
CA ALA A 254 -12.13 1.89 -13.03
C ALA A 254 -13.40 1.63 -12.21
N GLU A 255 -14.22 2.66 -11.94
CA GLU A 255 -15.49 2.51 -11.24
C GLU A 255 -16.45 1.61 -12.02
N ASP A 256 -16.49 1.74 -13.35
CA ASP A 256 -17.33 0.89 -14.21
C ASP A 256 -16.84 -0.56 -14.28
N ALA A 257 -15.53 -0.78 -14.35
CA ALA A 257 -14.95 -2.11 -14.49
C ALA A 257 -14.92 -2.91 -13.18
N PHE A 258 -14.87 -2.25 -12.01
CA PHE A 258 -14.71 -2.89 -10.69
C PHE A 258 -15.95 -2.74 -9.80
N LYS A 259 -17.14 -2.68 -10.37
CA LYS A 259 -18.43 -2.66 -9.62
C LYS A 259 -18.58 -3.86 -8.67
N GLU A 260 -17.96 -5.00 -9.02
CA GLU A 260 -17.97 -6.22 -8.22
C GLU A 260 -16.76 -6.32 -7.26
N GLY A 261 -16.07 -5.19 -7.02
CA GLY A 261 -14.90 -5.17 -6.13
C GLY A 261 -13.61 -5.61 -6.80
N GLY A 262 -12.60 -5.91 -5.98
CA GLY A 262 -11.26 -6.30 -6.42
C GLY A 262 -10.33 -5.10 -6.68
N LEU A 263 -10.75 -3.88 -6.35
CA LEU A 263 -9.91 -2.68 -6.49
C LEU A 263 -10.10 -1.72 -5.31
N ILE A 264 -9.00 -1.16 -4.84
CA ILE A 264 -8.93 0.05 -4.03
C ILE A 264 -8.30 1.12 -4.90
N LEU A 265 -9.09 2.10 -5.33
CA LEU A 265 -8.64 3.14 -6.23
C LEU A 265 -7.79 4.18 -5.48
N GLY A 266 -6.63 4.50 -6.00
CA GLY A 266 -5.71 5.48 -5.40
C GLY A 266 -4.62 5.88 -6.38
N SER A 267 -3.67 6.68 -5.91
CA SER A 267 -2.50 7.04 -6.70
C SER A 267 -1.48 5.90 -6.79
N THR A 268 -0.63 5.92 -7.81
CA THR A 268 0.47 4.96 -7.95
C THR A 268 1.67 5.30 -7.07
N CYS A 269 1.81 6.56 -6.64
CA CYS A 269 3.03 7.06 -6.00
C CYS A 269 2.82 7.55 -4.56
N GLY A 270 1.60 7.52 -4.05
CA GLY A 270 1.25 8.16 -2.78
C GLY A 270 1.38 9.70 -2.82
N PHE A 271 1.26 10.36 -1.69
CA PHE A 271 1.32 11.81 -1.60
C PHE A 271 2.70 12.30 -1.17
N SER A 272 3.44 12.76 -2.16
CA SER A 272 4.76 13.42 -1.98
C SER A 272 4.65 14.93 -2.22
N MET A 273 5.79 15.63 -2.00
CA MET A 273 5.92 17.06 -2.35
C MET A 273 5.66 17.40 -3.82
N LYS A 274 5.83 16.44 -4.72
CA LYS A 274 5.58 16.60 -6.16
C LYS A 274 4.11 16.49 -6.51
N THR A 275 3.28 16.02 -5.58
CA THR A 275 1.85 15.93 -5.77
C THR A 275 1.28 17.33 -5.83
N ILE A 276 0.91 17.76 -7.01
CA ILE A 276 0.34 19.08 -7.24
C ILE A 276 -1.06 19.06 -6.64
N SER A 277 -1.31 19.92 -5.65
CA SER A 277 -2.61 20.03 -4.96
C SER A 277 -3.80 20.18 -5.91
N ASP A 278 -3.57 20.79 -7.07
CA ASP A 278 -4.60 21.07 -8.06
C ASP A 278 -5.11 19.80 -8.73
N ARG A 279 -4.29 18.75 -8.85
CA ARG A 279 -4.68 17.48 -9.48
C ARG A 279 -5.40 16.52 -8.53
N LEU A 280 -5.30 16.74 -7.23
CA LEU A 280 -5.99 15.90 -6.25
C LEU A 280 -7.51 15.94 -6.43
N HIS A 281 -8.10 17.05 -6.89
CA HIS A 281 -9.55 17.15 -7.09
C HIS A 281 -10.07 16.24 -8.21
N ALA A 282 -9.24 15.91 -9.21
CA ALA A 282 -9.64 15.02 -10.30
C ALA A 282 -9.77 13.56 -9.81
N LEU A 283 -8.88 13.12 -8.91
CA LEU A 283 -8.98 11.82 -8.25
C LEU A 283 -9.94 11.87 -7.04
N TYR A 284 -9.91 12.96 -6.28
CA TYR A 284 -10.70 13.16 -5.06
C TYR A 284 -11.59 14.39 -5.19
N PRO A 285 -12.79 14.27 -5.77
CA PRO A 285 -13.65 15.44 -6.09
C PRO A 285 -14.06 16.30 -4.88
N GLN A 286 -13.93 15.78 -3.68
CA GLN A 286 -14.22 16.52 -2.44
C GLN A 286 -13.03 17.37 -1.98
N TRP A 287 -11.85 17.18 -2.55
CA TRP A 287 -10.69 18.01 -2.28
C TRP A 287 -10.88 19.41 -2.85
N LYS A 288 -11.01 20.40 -1.98
CA LYS A 288 -11.20 21.81 -2.35
C LYS A 288 -9.92 22.66 -2.22
N GLY A 289 -8.77 21.98 -2.04
CA GLY A 289 -7.53 22.63 -1.66
C GLY A 289 -7.59 23.12 -0.19
N VAL A 290 -6.43 23.24 0.42
CA VAL A 290 -6.32 24.05 1.65
C VAL A 290 -6.18 25.48 1.18
N LYS A 291 -7.10 26.37 1.54
CA LYS A 291 -6.89 27.81 1.35
C LYS A 291 -5.57 28.13 2.02
N GLN A 292 -4.53 28.44 1.22
CA GLN A 292 -3.34 29.04 1.77
C GLN A 292 -3.80 30.28 2.53
N ARG A 293 -3.71 30.24 3.84
CA ARG A 293 -3.86 31.45 4.65
C ARG A 293 -2.71 32.36 4.25
N GLN A 294 -3.04 33.44 3.51
CA GLN A 294 -2.14 34.54 3.21
C GLN A 294 -1.69 35.20 4.49
#